data_cb83542bd7cfe781cbe4ef9a67aa5670
#
_entry.id   cb83542bd7cfe781cbe4ef9a67aa5670
#
_cell.length_a   1.000
_cell.length_b   1.000
_cell.length_c   1.000
_cell.angle_alpha   90.00
_cell.angle_beta   90.00
_cell.angle_gamma   90.00
#
_symmetry.space_group_name_H-M   'P 1'
#
loop_
_entity.id
_entity.type
_entity.pdbx_description
1 polymer ?
#
loop_
_entity_poly.entity_id
_entity_poly.type
_entity_poly.pdbx_seq_one_letter_code
_entity_poly.pdbx_strand_id
1 'polypeptide(L)'
;MLLRYLRSSLIIIFFIVIVSIIRNFIDLHKFRGVYPFKIEIALIYEAALDTRSDILRIFDKFYLNKKKDNKEIKKIFLNINRGDLEKSLNNWTDKKSKRVYFRSSINLDNNDDSFRRSQFRFRGRSDWHHRIDKPSLRVKLRKFETYNKMRHLNFSIPEGRTIIENYYADFLSKKIGLIGHYGEFVELYINKKNYGIYHMHSREDESLIRLNNRMPGPLLLGQDLNEDVWDINDFEIVNIESISRNENIFEKMVDEINKSKNEWKDWSNFWEIVNFDQTAKHIALNSILGIIHNDYTHNHEFFYDR
;
A
#
# COMPACT_ATOMS: atom_id res chain seq x y z
N MET A 1 20.00 -38.55 -31.23
CA MET A 1 18.59 -38.47 -30.89
C MET A 1 18.33 -37.43 -29.80
N LEU A 2 18.97 -37.47 -28.66
CA LEU A 2 18.81 -36.56 -27.52
C LEU A 2 18.95 -35.07 -27.91
N LEU A 3 19.96 -34.71 -28.70
CA LEU A 3 20.22 -33.32 -29.15
C LEU A 3 19.07 -32.71 -30.01
N ARG A 4 18.40 -33.54 -30.79
CA ARG A 4 17.23 -33.10 -31.60
C ARG A 4 16.06 -32.82 -30.67
N TYR A 5 15.78 -33.65 -29.68
CA TYR A 5 14.73 -33.41 -28.68
C TYR A 5 15.01 -32.14 -27.87
N LEU A 6 16.29 -31.94 -27.45
CA LEU A 6 16.68 -30.74 -26.71
C LEU A 6 16.48 -29.46 -27.52
N ARG A 7 16.86 -29.46 -28.81
CA ARG A 7 16.63 -28.31 -29.71
C ARG A 7 15.15 -28.04 -29.93
N SER A 8 14.33 -29.08 -30.14
CA SER A 8 12.88 -28.90 -30.30
C SER A 8 12.23 -28.35 -29.03
N SER A 9 12.62 -28.84 -27.86
CA SER A 9 12.13 -28.34 -26.58
C SER A 9 12.52 -26.87 -26.33
N LEU A 10 13.74 -26.46 -26.67
CA LEU A 10 14.21 -25.08 -26.57
C LEU A 10 13.44 -24.15 -27.51
N ILE A 11 13.13 -24.58 -28.73
CA ILE A 11 12.34 -23.82 -29.69
C ILE A 11 10.91 -23.63 -29.18
N ILE A 12 10.30 -24.67 -28.61
CA ILE A 12 8.96 -24.61 -28.03
C ILE A 12 8.92 -23.63 -26.85
N ILE A 13 9.89 -23.73 -25.94
CA ILE A 13 10.01 -22.82 -24.78
C ILE A 13 10.18 -21.38 -25.26
N PHE A 14 11.05 -21.14 -26.24
CA PHE A 14 11.27 -19.83 -26.83
C PHE A 14 9.98 -19.25 -27.45
N PHE A 15 9.21 -20.09 -28.16
CA PHE A 15 7.93 -19.69 -28.75
C PHE A 15 6.89 -19.36 -27.68
N ILE A 16 6.79 -20.14 -26.62
CA ILE A 16 5.89 -19.88 -25.47
C ILE A 16 6.25 -18.53 -24.81
N VAL A 17 7.55 -18.27 -24.61
CA VAL A 17 8.02 -17.00 -24.04
C VAL A 17 7.65 -15.80 -24.92
N ILE A 18 7.88 -15.89 -26.24
CA ILE A 18 7.51 -14.83 -27.19
C ILE A 18 6.00 -14.59 -27.18
N VAL A 19 5.20 -15.64 -27.28
CA VAL A 19 3.72 -15.52 -27.27
C VAL A 19 3.23 -14.89 -25.98
N SER A 20 3.83 -15.25 -24.85
CA SER A 20 3.49 -14.65 -23.55
C SER A 20 3.89 -13.17 -23.48
N ILE A 21 5.06 -12.78 -23.98
CA ILE A 21 5.49 -11.39 -24.07
C ILE A 21 4.53 -10.57 -24.96
N ILE A 22 4.19 -11.09 -26.13
CA ILE A 22 3.25 -10.42 -27.04
C ILE A 22 1.88 -10.28 -26.41
N ARG A 23 1.37 -11.31 -25.76
CA ARG A 23 0.08 -11.27 -25.04
C ARG A 23 0.10 -10.21 -23.96
N ASN A 24 1.10 -10.22 -23.09
CA ASN A 24 1.22 -9.25 -22.00
C ASN A 24 1.41 -7.83 -22.53
N PHE A 25 2.16 -7.66 -23.64
CA PHE A 25 2.29 -6.38 -24.33
C PHE A 25 0.94 -5.87 -24.90
N ILE A 26 0.15 -6.74 -25.52
CA ILE A 26 -1.18 -6.40 -26.04
C ILE A 26 -2.13 -6.04 -24.88
N ASP A 27 -2.09 -6.78 -23.78
CA ASP A 27 -2.92 -6.51 -22.62
C ASP A 27 -2.53 -5.18 -21.96
N LEU A 28 -1.24 -4.89 -21.83
CA LEU A 28 -0.72 -3.60 -21.36
C LEU A 28 -1.07 -2.45 -22.32
N HIS A 29 -0.94 -2.65 -23.62
CA HIS A 29 -1.27 -1.63 -24.63
C HIS A 29 -2.78 -1.32 -24.68
N LYS A 30 -3.64 -2.32 -24.53
CA LYS A 30 -5.10 -2.12 -24.41
C LYS A 30 -5.48 -1.34 -23.16
N PHE A 31 -4.68 -1.45 -22.10
CA PHE A 31 -4.84 -0.71 -20.86
C PHE A 31 -4.38 0.76 -20.99
N ARG A 32 -3.44 1.05 -21.88
CA ARG A 32 -2.68 2.30 -21.92
C ARG A 32 -2.98 3.24 -23.07
N GLY A 33 -4.06 3.16 -23.78
CA GLY A 33 -4.39 4.03 -24.93
C GLY A 33 -4.13 5.55 -24.77
N VAL A 34 -3.32 6.00 -23.81
CA VAL A 34 -3.15 7.40 -23.39
C VAL A 34 -1.68 7.85 -23.26
N TYR A 35 -0.64 7.02 -23.52
CA TYR A 35 0.75 7.43 -23.23
C TYR A 35 1.65 7.69 -24.45
N PRO A 36 2.53 8.73 -24.40
CA PRO A 36 3.44 9.06 -25.49
C PRO A 36 4.67 8.14 -25.58
N PHE A 37 5.29 8.14 -26.73
CA PHE A 37 6.33 7.25 -27.29
C PHE A 37 7.49 6.74 -26.39
N LYS A 38 7.84 7.41 -25.31
CA LYS A 38 8.90 6.97 -24.37
C LYS A 38 8.55 5.73 -23.55
N ILE A 39 7.35 5.25 -23.67
CA ILE A 39 6.74 4.21 -22.84
C ILE A 39 6.85 2.82 -23.46
N GLU A 40 7.11 2.71 -24.76
CA GLU A 40 7.19 1.40 -25.40
C GLU A 40 8.29 0.51 -24.83
N ILE A 41 9.46 1.09 -24.49
CA ILE A 41 10.57 0.33 -23.88
C ILE A 41 10.18 -0.10 -22.45
N ALA A 42 9.55 0.76 -21.69
CA ALA A 42 9.06 0.42 -20.35
C ALA A 42 7.95 -0.65 -20.41
N LEU A 43 7.08 -0.60 -21.43
CA LEU A 43 6.05 -1.62 -21.67
C LEU A 43 6.65 -2.99 -22.04
N ILE A 44 7.67 -3.00 -22.88
CA ILE A 44 8.38 -4.24 -23.23
C ILE A 44 9.07 -4.83 -22.00
N TYR A 45 9.71 -3.98 -21.19
CA TYR A 45 10.35 -4.39 -19.96
C TYR A 45 9.34 -4.94 -18.94
N GLU A 46 8.21 -4.27 -18.73
CA GLU A 46 7.14 -4.76 -17.86
C GLU A 46 6.50 -6.04 -18.39
N ALA A 47 6.26 -6.15 -19.69
CA ALA A 47 5.77 -7.38 -20.30
C ALA A 47 6.75 -8.56 -20.11
N ALA A 48 8.04 -8.28 -20.17
CA ALA A 48 9.08 -9.27 -19.88
C ALA A 48 9.10 -9.69 -18.41
N LEU A 49 8.91 -8.75 -17.48
CA LEU A 49 8.81 -9.04 -16.05
C LEU A 49 7.54 -9.85 -15.72
N ASP A 50 6.40 -9.50 -16.32
CA ASP A 50 5.15 -10.26 -16.17
C ASP A 50 5.31 -11.68 -16.68
N THR A 51 5.93 -11.84 -17.86
CA THR A 51 6.22 -13.15 -18.44
C THR A 51 7.15 -13.99 -17.57
N ARG A 52 8.21 -13.37 -17.01
CA ARG A 52 9.08 -14.02 -16.02
C ARG A 52 8.29 -14.47 -14.79
N SER A 53 7.42 -13.61 -14.29
CA SER A 53 6.56 -13.92 -13.15
C SER A 53 5.62 -15.10 -13.43
N ASP A 54 4.99 -15.14 -14.61
CA ASP A 54 4.10 -16.22 -15.02
C ASP A 54 4.85 -17.56 -15.16
N ILE A 55 6.06 -17.53 -15.73
CA ILE A 55 6.93 -18.71 -15.82
C ILE A 55 7.31 -19.21 -14.43
N LEU A 56 7.76 -18.31 -13.54
CA LEU A 56 8.12 -18.68 -12.17
C LEU A 56 6.92 -19.28 -11.42
N ARG A 57 5.69 -18.74 -11.60
CA ARG A 57 4.47 -19.31 -11.02
C ARG A 57 4.15 -20.71 -11.51
N ILE A 58 4.47 -21.05 -12.75
CA ILE A 58 4.34 -22.41 -13.26
C ILE A 58 5.30 -23.34 -12.51
N PHE A 59 6.55 -22.92 -12.33
CA PHE A 59 7.54 -23.70 -11.55
C PHE A 59 7.15 -23.80 -10.08
N ASP A 60 6.63 -22.74 -9.46
CA ASP A 60 6.14 -22.76 -8.10
C ASP A 60 5.01 -23.76 -7.90
N LYS A 61 4.08 -23.87 -8.85
CA LYS A 61 3.02 -24.90 -8.82
C LYS A 61 3.60 -26.32 -8.79
N PHE A 62 4.68 -26.57 -9.51
CA PHE A 62 5.36 -27.89 -9.50
C PHE A 62 6.17 -28.11 -8.22
N TYR A 63 6.73 -27.05 -7.62
CA TYR A 63 7.56 -27.15 -6.42
C TYR A 63 6.74 -27.21 -5.13
N LEU A 64 5.67 -26.40 -5.05
CA LEU A 64 4.83 -26.27 -3.86
C LEU A 64 3.87 -27.45 -3.66
N ASN A 65 3.50 -28.18 -4.72
CA ASN A 65 2.73 -29.41 -4.60
C ASN A 65 3.44 -30.53 -3.80
N LYS A 66 4.73 -30.39 -3.49
CA LYS A 66 5.49 -31.34 -2.68
C LYS A 66 5.52 -31.03 -1.18
N LYS A 67 5.11 -29.83 -0.72
CA LYS A 67 5.09 -29.46 0.69
C LYS A 67 3.66 -29.23 1.17
N LYS A 68 3.12 -30.21 1.86
CA LYS A 68 1.73 -30.25 2.35
C LYS A 68 1.45 -29.45 3.64
N ASP A 69 2.39 -28.64 4.14
CA ASP A 69 2.31 -28.00 5.46
C ASP A 69 2.12 -26.46 5.43
N ASN A 70 1.57 -25.91 4.38
CA ASN A 70 1.40 -24.46 4.30
C ASN A 70 0.02 -24.05 4.77
N LYS A 71 -0.06 -23.21 5.82
CA LYS A 71 -1.23 -22.34 6.03
C LYS A 71 -1.50 -21.63 4.71
N GLU A 72 -2.60 -21.96 4.08
CA GLU A 72 -2.97 -21.39 2.79
C GLU A 72 -3.10 -19.87 2.94
N ILE A 73 -2.34 -19.12 2.12
CA ILE A 73 -2.44 -17.67 2.10
C ILE A 73 -3.85 -17.33 1.65
N LYS A 74 -4.50 -16.44 2.39
CA LYS A 74 -5.86 -16.01 2.11
C LYS A 74 -5.97 -15.38 0.72
N LYS A 75 -6.95 -15.80 -0.06
CA LYS A 75 -7.24 -15.26 -1.39
C LYS A 75 -8.32 -14.19 -1.28
N ILE A 76 -8.08 -13.05 -1.89
CA ILE A 76 -9.02 -11.94 -1.98
C ILE A 76 -9.36 -11.71 -3.45
N PHE A 77 -10.64 -11.63 -3.76
CA PHE A 77 -11.10 -11.41 -5.13
C PHE A 77 -11.76 -10.05 -5.26
N LEU A 78 -11.31 -9.25 -6.20
CA LEU A 78 -11.82 -7.93 -6.51
C LEU A 78 -12.35 -7.92 -7.95
N ASN A 79 -13.64 -7.66 -8.11
CA ASN A 79 -14.26 -7.49 -9.42
C ASN A 79 -14.49 -6.01 -9.71
N ILE A 80 -13.96 -5.55 -10.82
CA ILE A 80 -14.03 -4.17 -11.28
C ILE A 80 -14.58 -4.14 -12.69
N ASN A 81 -15.57 -3.30 -12.94
CA ASN A 81 -16.06 -3.07 -14.29
C ASN A 81 -14.96 -2.44 -15.13
N ARG A 82 -14.85 -2.84 -16.41
CA ARG A 82 -13.82 -2.37 -17.34
C ARG A 82 -13.81 -0.83 -17.46
N GLY A 83 -14.99 -0.22 -17.63
CA GLY A 83 -15.09 1.24 -17.75
C GLY A 83 -14.67 1.98 -16.47
N ASP A 84 -14.96 1.44 -15.29
CA ASP A 84 -14.54 2.01 -14.02
C ASP A 84 -13.03 1.81 -13.80
N LEU A 85 -12.47 0.72 -14.27
CA LEU A 85 -11.04 0.47 -14.23
C LEU A 85 -10.27 1.46 -15.12
N GLU A 86 -10.71 1.68 -16.35
CA GLU A 86 -10.13 2.66 -17.29
C GLU A 86 -10.19 4.09 -16.71
N LYS A 87 -11.35 4.50 -16.16
CA LYS A 87 -11.50 5.81 -15.49
C LYS A 87 -10.59 5.95 -14.29
N SER A 88 -10.44 4.89 -13.51
CA SER A 88 -9.57 4.88 -12.34
C SER A 88 -8.10 5.02 -12.71
N LEU A 89 -7.66 4.38 -13.79
CA LEU A 89 -6.31 4.52 -14.32
C LEU A 89 -6.04 5.96 -14.78
N ASN A 90 -6.97 6.55 -15.54
CA ASN A 90 -6.85 7.94 -16.00
C ASN A 90 -6.79 8.91 -14.80
N ASN A 91 -7.61 8.72 -13.78
CA ASN A 91 -7.57 9.52 -12.56
C ASN A 91 -6.27 9.34 -11.78
N TRP A 92 -5.71 8.14 -11.80
CA TRP A 92 -4.48 7.84 -11.06
C TRP A 92 -3.23 8.45 -11.70
N THR A 93 -3.18 8.50 -13.03
CA THR A 93 -2.06 9.07 -13.78
C THR A 93 -2.02 10.59 -13.72
N ASP A 94 -3.15 11.24 -13.48
CA ASP A 94 -3.21 12.68 -13.23
C ASP A 94 -2.82 12.98 -11.77
N LYS A 95 -1.56 13.38 -11.55
CA LYS A 95 -1.01 13.69 -10.23
C LYS A 95 -1.70 14.88 -9.55
N LYS A 96 -2.35 15.75 -10.33
CA LYS A 96 -3.06 16.96 -9.84
C LYS A 96 -4.51 16.68 -9.48
N SER A 97 -5.10 15.62 -10.01
CA SER A 97 -6.51 15.32 -9.77
C SER A 97 -6.75 14.76 -8.36
N LYS A 98 -7.89 15.13 -7.80
CA LYS A 98 -8.36 14.51 -6.56
C LYS A 98 -8.63 13.02 -6.77
N ARG A 99 -8.10 12.19 -5.93
CA ARG A 99 -8.29 10.73 -6.00
C ARG A 99 -9.76 10.35 -5.75
N VAL A 100 -10.39 9.78 -6.77
CA VAL A 100 -11.81 9.39 -6.75
C VAL A 100 -11.95 7.89 -6.57
N TYR A 101 -13.01 7.48 -5.86
CA TYR A 101 -13.36 6.07 -5.73
C TYR A 101 -14.31 5.64 -6.84
N PHE A 102 -14.05 4.46 -7.41
CA PHE A 102 -14.85 3.82 -8.46
C PHE A 102 -15.54 2.57 -7.91
N ARG A 103 -16.59 2.12 -8.60
CA ARG A 103 -17.36 0.95 -8.17
C ARG A 103 -16.57 -0.34 -8.32
N SER A 104 -16.75 -1.23 -7.35
CA SER A 104 -16.20 -2.59 -7.36
C SER A 104 -17.06 -3.51 -6.51
N SER A 105 -16.74 -4.80 -6.55
CA SER A 105 -17.18 -5.75 -5.56
C SER A 105 -16.00 -6.59 -5.09
N ILE A 106 -15.99 -6.92 -3.79
CA ILE A 106 -14.90 -7.65 -3.15
C ILE A 106 -15.42 -8.90 -2.46
N ASN A 107 -14.67 -9.99 -2.58
CA ASN A 107 -14.87 -11.22 -1.82
C ASN A 107 -13.68 -11.39 -0.87
N LEU A 108 -13.97 -11.45 0.42
CA LEU A 108 -13.01 -11.53 1.52
C LEU A 108 -12.97 -12.92 2.19
N ASP A 109 -13.87 -13.81 1.83
CA ASP A 109 -14.14 -15.01 2.61
C ASP A 109 -13.79 -16.33 1.88
N ASN A 110 -13.11 -16.26 0.72
CA ASN A 110 -12.82 -17.42 -0.16
C ASN A 110 -14.04 -18.20 -0.69
N ASN A 111 -15.25 -17.75 -0.42
CA ASN A 111 -16.47 -18.40 -0.93
C ASN A 111 -16.90 -17.68 -2.21
N ASP A 112 -17.05 -18.40 -3.31
CA ASP A 112 -17.33 -17.83 -4.65
C ASP A 112 -18.57 -16.94 -4.71
N ASP A 113 -19.53 -17.09 -3.79
CA ASP A 113 -20.81 -16.37 -3.82
C ASP A 113 -20.91 -15.16 -2.89
N SER A 114 -19.87 -14.84 -2.11
CA SER A 114 -19.93 -13.79 -1.08
C SER A 114 -19.36 -12.43 -1.50
N PHE A 115 -19.60 -12.00 -2.75
CA PHE A 115 -19.17 -10.68 -3.20
C PHE A 115 -19.97 -9.55 -2.53
N ARG A 116 -19.25 -8.66 -1.83
CA ARG A 116 -19.81 -7.45 -1.22
C ARG A 116 -19.56 -6.25 -2.12
N ARG A 117 -20.57 -5.37 -2.23
CA ARG A 117 -20.38 -4.10 -2.95
C ARG A 117 -19.33 -3.26 -2.25
N SER A 118 -18.39 -2.73 -3.02
CA SER A 118 -17.29 -1.90 -2.53
C SER A 118 -16.99 -0.78 -3.52
N GLN A 119 -16.05 0.06 -3.15
CA GLN A 119 -15.45 1.04 -4.03
C GLN A 119 -13.94 0.86 -3.97
N PHE A 120 -13.25 1.11 -5.05
CA PHE A 120 -11.79 1.05 -5.10
C PHE A 120 -11.20 2.31 -5.69
N ARG A 121 -9.93 2.55 -5.40
CA ARG A 121 -9.07 3.49 -6.10
C ARG A 121 -7.64 2.98 -6.10
N PHE A 122 -6.85 3.37 -7.07
CA PHE A 122 -5.41 3.18 -6.98
C PHE A 122 -4.83 4.14 -5.93
N ARG A 123 -3.70 3.75 -5.32
CA ARG A 123 -3.03 4.55 -4.29
C ARG A 123 -1.56 4.74 -4.60
N GLY A 124 -0.93 5.66 -3.89
CA GLY A 124 0.47 6.03 -4.00
C GLY A 124 0.70 7.23 -4.91
N ARG A 125 1.71 8.03 -4.57
CA ARG A 125 2.16 9.21 -5.35
C ARG A 125 3.46 8.93 -6.07
N SER A 126 4.31 8.05 -5.53
CA SER A 126 5.58 7.67 -6.12
C SER A 126 5.40 6.70 -7.29
N ASP A 127 6.35 6.71 -8.19
CA ASP A 127 6.34 5.84 -9.39
C ASP A 127 6.36 4.34 -9.03
N TRP A 128 6.86 3.99 -7.84
CA TRP A 128 6.83 2.61 -7.31
C TRP A 128 5.42 2.07 -7.13
N HIS A 129 4.47 2.92 -6.76
CA HIS A 129 3.07 2.53 -6.64
C HIS A 129 2.36 2.49 -7.99
N HIS A 130 2.99 3.08 -9.03
CA HIS A 130 2.42 3.20 -10.37
C HIS A 130 2.76 2.01 -11.28
N ARG A 131 3.13 0.89 -10.71
CA ARG A 131 3.35 -0.35 -11.46
C ARG A 131 2.00 -0.91 -11.94
N ILE A 132 1.87 -1.06 -13.25
CA ILE A 132 0.63 -1.57 -13.86
C ILE A 132 0.50 -3.08 -13.69
N ASP A 133 1.62 -3.78 -13.70
CA ASP A 133 1.70 -5.21 -13.44
C ASP A 133 1.23 -5.57 -12.02
N LYS A 134 1.43 -4.66 -11.05
CA LYS A 134 1.10 -4.87 -9.65
C LYS A 134 0.78 -3.55 -8.94
N PRO A 135 -0.36 -2.91 -9.22
CA PRO A 135 -0.69 -1.61 -8.65
C PRO A 135 -1.07 -1.69 -7.18
N SER A 136 -0.63 -0.72 -6.38
CA SER A 136 -1.17 -0.53 -5.03
C SER A 136 -2.58 0.06 -5.11
N LEU A 137 -3.49 -0.44 -4.30
CA LEU A 137 -4.88 0.02 -4.32
C LEU A 137 -5.49 0.11 -2.92
N ARG A 138 -6.59 0.83 -2.81
CA ARG A 138 -7.40 0.93 -1.60
C ARG A 138 -8.83 0.54 -1.93
N VAL A 139 -9.40 -0.34 -1.13
CA VAL A 139 -10.82 -0.72 -1.21
C VAL A 139 -11.55 -0.14 -0.02
N LYS A 140 -12.71 0.46 -0.28
CA LYS A 140 -13.63 1.00 0.72
C LYS A 140 -14.90 0.15 0.75
N LEU A 141 -15.18 -0.47 1.88
CA LEU A 141 -16.41 -1.21 2.12
C LEU A 141 -17.59 -0.26 2.29
N ARG A 142 -18.82 -0.76 2.20
CA ARG A 142 -20.04 0.03 2.41
C ARG A 142 -20.08 0.62 3.82
N LYS A 143 -20.89 1.65 3.99
CA LYS A 143 -21.19 2.19 5.32
C LYS A 143 -21.76 1.04 6.17
N PHE A 144 -21.24 0.86 7.38
CA PHE A 144 -21.58 -0.22 8.34
C PHE A 144 -20.99 -1.61 8.01
N GLU A 145 -20.29 -1.80 6.90
CA GLU A 145 -19.57 -3.04 6.63
C GLU A 145 -18.09 -2.88 6.98
N THR A 146 -17.54 -3.87 7.65
CA THR A 146 -16.13 -3.92 8.01
C THR A 146 -15.56 -5.31 7.79
N TYR A 147 -14.26 -5.37 7.62
CA TYR A 147 -13.45 -6.57 7.67
C TYR A 147 -12.40 -6.41 8.77
N ASN A 148 -12.41 -7.25 9.79
CA ASN A 148 -11.54 -7.11 10.96
C ASN A 148 -11.55 -5.67 11.56
N LYS A 149 -12.76 -5.10 11.71
CA LYS A 149 -13.01 -3.72 12.17
C LYS A 149 -12.52 -2.63 11.21
N MET A 150 -12.01 -2.97 10.03
CA MET A 150 -11.54 -2.02 9.02
C MET A 150 -12.63 -1.80 7.97
N ARG A 151 -12.90 -0.54 7.65
CA ARG A 151 -13.75 -0.15 6.53
C ARG A 151 -12.94 0.12 5.26
N HIS A 152 -11.72 0.60 5.41
CA HIS A 152 -10.79 0.84 4.33
C HIS A 152 -9.66 -0.19 4.40
N LEU A 153 -9.46 -0.91 3.30
CA LEU A 153 -8.43 -1.92 3.14
C LEU A 153 -7.40 -1.41 2.14
N ASN A 154 -6.18 -1.21 2.60
CA ASN A 154 -5.06 -0.91 1.73
C ASN A 154 -4.44 -2.21 1.25
N PHE A 155 -4.19 -2.31 -0.04
CA PHE A 155 -3.40 -3.38 -0.65
C PHE A 155 -2.12 -2.75 -1.17
N SER A 156 -1.06 -2.89 -0.42
CA SER A 156 0.27 -2.39 -0.77
C SER A 156 1.10 -3.50 -1.38
N ILE A 157 1.88 -3.15 -2.39
CA ILE A 157 2.91 -4.04 -2.89
C ILE A 157 3.90 -4.22 -1.75
N PRO A 158 4.29 -5.46 -1.42
CA PRO A 158 5.37 -5.68 -0.48
C PRO A 158 6.64 -5.06 -1.06
N GLU A 159 7.11 -3.99 -0.44
CA GLU A 159 8.29 -3.22 -0.84
C GLU A 159 9.51 -3.68 -0.05
N GLY A 160 10.69 -3.35 -0.57
CA GLY A 160 11.94 -3.59 0.10
C GLY A 160 12.62 -4.91 -0.29
N ARG A 161 13.83 -5.08 0.23
CA ARG A 161 14.63 -6.29 0.00
C ARG A 161 14.02 -7.52 0.67
N THR A 162 13.30 -7.29 1.76
CA THR A 162 12.55 -8.30 2.47
C THR A 162 11.06 -7.95 2.37
N ILE A 163 10.32 -8.69 1.60
CA ILE A 163 8.85 -8.56 1.36
C ILE A 163 8.04 -8.32 2.64
N ILE A 164 8.61 -8.56 3.81
CA ILE A 164 7.95 -8.54 5.11
C ILE A 164 8.25 -7.28 5.95
N GLU A 165 9.06 -6.33 5.47
CA GLU A 165 9.52 -5.18 6.27
C GLU A 165 8.37 -4.41 6.94
N ASN A 166 7.41 -3.95 6.16
CA ASN A 166 6.27 -3.19 6.69
C ASN A 166 5.44 -4.00 7.69
N TYR A 167 5.17 -5.26 7.37
CA TYR A 167 4.44 -6.15 8.28
C TYR A 167 5.20 -6.34 9.59
N TYR A 168 6.53 -6.48 9.52
CA TYR A 168 7.36 -6.68 10.70
C TYR A 168 7.46 -5.42 11.55
N ALA A 169 7.55 -4.25 10.91
CA ALA A 169 7.50 -2.96 11.58
C ALA A 169 6.19 -2.77 12.36
N ASP A 170 5.05 -3.05 11.74
CA ASP A 170 3.73 -3.00 12.38
C ASP A 170 3.63 -3.98 13.57
N PHE A 171 4.14 -5.19 13.39
CA PHE A 171 4.17 -6.20 14.45
C PHE A 171 5.00 -5.73 15.65
N LEU A 172 6.20 -5.22 15.42
CA LEU A 172 7.08 -4.72 16.47
C LEU A 172 6.50 -3.47 17.14
N SER A 173 5.95 -2.54 16.37
CA SER A 173 5.27 -1.35 16.90
C SER A 173 4.24 -1.72 17.97
N LYS A 174 3.37 -2.67 17.66
CA LYS A 174 2.36 -3.15 18.61
C LYS A 174 2.98 -3.82 19.85
N LYS A 175 4.07 -4.57 19.67
CA LYS A 175 4.76 -5.25 20.79
C LYS A 175 5.36 -4.29 21.81
N ILE A 176 5.81 -3.12 21.36
CA ILE A 176 6.39 -2.08 22.26
C ILE A 176 5.38 -1.00 22.65
N GLY A 177 4.11 -1.16 22.29
CA GLY A 177 3.02 -0.27 22.69
C GLY A 177 2.86 0.97 21.82
N LEU A 178 3.47 0.99 20.64
CA LEU A 178 3.20 1.98 19.60
C LEU A 178 1.93 1.62 18.81
N ILE A 179 1.37 2.61 18.12
CA ILE A 179 0.30 2.39 17.18
C ILE A 179 0.88 1.73 15.93
N GLY A 180 0.37 0.55 15.58
CA GLY A 180 0.78 -0.19 14.39
C GLY A 180 -0.44 -0.61 13.58
N HIS A 181 -0.29 -0.70 12.26
CA HIS A 181 -1.35 -1.17 11.40
C HIS A 181 -1.71 -2.63 11.69
N TYR A 182 -2.99 -2.95 11.53
CA TYR A 182 -3.38 -4.33 11.31
C TYR A 182 -3.03 -4.69 9.87
N GLY A 183 -2.32 -5.77 9.67
CA GLY A 183 -1.96 -6.23 8.34
C GLY A 183 -1.84 -7.74 8.26
N GLU A 184 -2.09 -8.27 7.08
CA GLU A 184 -1.88 -9.67 6.72
C GLU A 184 -1.45 -9.77 5.27
N PHE A 185 -0.71 -10.84 4.94
CA PHE A 185 -0.39 -11.15 3.54
C PHE A 185 -1.56 -11.88 2.91
N VAL A 186 -1.97 -11.41 1.72
CA VAL A 186 -3.05 -11.98 0.95
C VAL A 186 -2.65 -12.15 -0.50
N GLU A 187 -3.23 -13.11 -1.18
CA GLU A 187 -3.12 -13.28 -2.62
C GLU A 187 -4.30 -12.54 -3.29
N LEU A 188 -4.00 -11.51 -4.08
CA LEU A 188 -5.02 -10.65 -4.68
C LEU A 188 -5.32 -11.05 -6.12
N TYR A 189 -6.60 -11.26 -6.39
CA TYR A 189 -7.14 -11.49 -7.71
C TYR A 189 -7.99 -10.28 -8.15
N ILE A 190 -7.69 -9.69 -9.30
CA ILE A 190 -8.50 -8.62 -9.90
C ILE A 190 -9.07 -9.14 -11.21
N ASN A 191 -10.40 -9.17 -11.34
CA ASN A 191 -11.10 -9.69 -12.52
C ASN A 191 -10.58 -11.09 -12.94
N LYS A 192 -10.42 -11.98 -11.96
CA LYS A 192 -9.87 -13.35 -12.11
C LYS A 192 -8.37 -13.44 -12.45
N LYS A 193 -7.68 -12.33 -12.74
CA LYS A 193 -6.22 -12.32 -12.91
C LYS A 193 -5.57 -12.31 -11.54
N ASN A 194 -4.61 -13.21 -11.31
CA ASN A 194 -3.81 -13.25 -10.10
C ASN A 194 -2.70 -12.19 -10.17
N TYR A 195 -2.71 -11.25 -9.21
CA TYR A 195 -1.69 -10.20 -9.05
C TYR A 195 -0.62 -10.56 -8.01
N GLY A 196 -0.72 -11.75 -7.40
CA GLY A 196 0.24 -12.26 -6.42
C GLY A 196 0.01 -11.73 -5.01
N ILE A 197 1.07 -11.76 -4.21
CA ILE A 197 1.01 -11.43 -2.78
C ILE A 197 0.97 -9.91 -2.58
N TYR A 198 0.06 -9.46 -1.73
CA TYR A 198 -0.06 -8.09 -1.24
C TYR A 198 0.01 -8.07 0.27
N HIS A 199 0.51 -6.99 0.84
CA HIS A 199 0.29 -6.64 2.24
C HIS A 199 -1.04 -5.88 2.32
N MET A 200 -2.08 -6.55 2.83
CA MET A 200 -3.36 -5.92 3.10
C MET A 200 -3.32 -5.36 4.51
N HIS A 201 -3.53 -4.04 4.66
CA HIS A 201 -3.44 -3.38 5.96
C HIS A 201 -4.50 -2.30 6.16
N SER A 202 -4.67 -1.88 7.42
CA SER A 202 -5.59 -0.80 7.79
C SER A 202 -5.17 0.53 7.15
N ARG A 203 -6.13 1.42 7.01
CA ARG A 203 -5.88 2.82 6.67
C ARG A 203 -5.56 3.61 7.94
N GLU A 204 -4.88 4.73 7.76
CA GLU A 204 -4.65 5.79 8.74
C GLU A 204 -5.99 6.55 8.98
N ASP A 205 -6.87 5.96 9.80
CA ASP A 205 -8.17 6.52 10.18
C ASP A 205 -8.62 5.99 11.56
N GLU A 206 -9.85 6.28 11.94
CA GLU A 206 -10.44 5.83 13.21
C GLU A 206 -10.28 4.31 13.44
N SER A 207 -10.31 3.51 12.37
CA SER A 207 -10.15 2.06 12.48
C SER A 207 -8.78 1.69 13.03
N LEU A 208 -7.71 2.39 12.63
CA LEU A 208 -6.35 2.18 13.14
C LEU A 208 -6.30 2.38 14.67
N ILE A 209 -6.91 3.45 15.15
CA ILE A 209 -6.91 3.79 16.58
C ILE A 209 -7.66 2.73 17.39
N ARG A 210 -8.86 2.34 16.93
CA ARG A 210 -9.67 1.28 17.56
C ARG A 210 -8.98 -0.09 17.54
N LEU A 211 -8.24 -0.42 16.48
CA LEU A 211 -7.48 -1.67 16.38
C LEU A 211 -6.31 -1.74 17.36
N ASN A 212 -5.81 -0.57 17.79
CA ASN A 212 -4.80 -0.45 18.84
C ASN A 212 -5.39 -0.26 20.25
N ASN A 213 -6.71 -0.51 20.43
CA ASN A 213 -7.43 -0.41 21.69
C ASN A 213 -7.35 0.99 22.33
N ARG A 214 -7.31 2.03 21.49
CA ARG A 214 -7.34 3.43 21.93
C ARG A 214 -8.67 4.06 21.59
N MET A 215 -9.03 5.10 22.34
CA MET A 215 -10.21 5.88 22.05
C MET A 215 -10.01 6.66 20.75
N PRO A 216 -11.04 6.77 19.89
CA PRO A 216 -10.95 7.59 18.69
C PRO A 216 -10.61 9.03 19.02
N GLY A 217 -9.64 9.56 18.30
CA GLY A 217 -9.18 10.93 18.40
C GLY A 217 -8.65 11.43 17.07
N PRO A 218 -8.28 12.71 16.98
CA PRO A 218 -7.73 13.26 15.76
C PRO A 218 -6.36 12.67 15.44
N LEU A 219 -6.14 12.45 14.13
CA LEU A 219 -4.86 12.06 13.56
C LEU A 219 -4.35 13.20 12.69
N LEU A 220 -3.09 13.55 12.87
CA LEU A 220 -2.37 14.49 12.03
C LEU A 220 -1.44 13.69 11.12
N LEU A 221 -1.67 13.77 9.81
CA LEU A 221 -0.95 12.99 8.80
C LEU A 221 -0.13 13.93 7.91
N GLY A 222 1.19 13.81 7.92
CA GLY A 222 2.08 14.57 7.04
C GLY A 222 1.84 14.24 5.58
N GLN A 223 1.61 15.25 4.76
CA GLN A 223 1.23 15.10 3.36
C GLN A 223 2.26 15.66 2.39
N ASP A 224 3.09 16.59 2.81
CA ASP A 224 3.97 17.32 1.91
C ASP A 224 5.46 17.15 2.25
N LEU A 225 6.29 17.48 1.26
CA LEU A 225 7.75 17.37 1.28
C LEU A 225 8.41 18.70 1.64
N ASN A 226 7.75 19.57 2.40
CA ASN A 226 8.38 20.80 2.85
C ASN A 226 9.53 20.50 3.80
N GLU A 227 10.72 20.92 3.39
CA GLU A 227 11.95 20.35 3.88
C GLU A 227 12.46 21.01 5.15
N ASP A 228 12.24 22.32 5.34
CA ASP A 228 12.96 23.05 6.39
C ASP A 228 12.08 23.59 7.52
N VAL A 229 10.83 23.91 7.24
CA VAL A 229 9.89 24.47 8.22
C VAL A 229 8.61 23.67 8.20
N TRP A 230 8.17 23.21 9.35
CA TRP A 230 6.90 22.52 9.45
C TRP A 230 5.76 23.54 9.45
N ASP A 231 4.75 23.33 8.60
CA ASP A 231 3.50 24.11 8.56
C ASP A 231 2.34 23.17 8.84
N ILE A 232 1.38 23.63 9.63
CA ILE A 232 0.16 22.86 9.93
C ILE A 232 -0.62 22.52 8.64
N ASN A 233 -0.52 23.37 7.63
CA ASN A 233 -1.15 23.14 6.32
C ASN A 233 -0.51 21.99 5.52
N ASP A 234 0.68 21.54 5.88
CA ASP A 234 1.35 20.37 5.29
C ASP A 234 0.80 19.06 5.83
N PHE A 235 -0.13 19.13 6.78
CA PHE A 235 -0.76 17.97 7.39
C PHE A 235 -2.24 17.86 7.04
N GLU A 236 -2.70 16.63 6.83
CA GLU A 236 -4.12 16.31 6.78
C GLU A 236 -4.58 15.92 8.20
N ILE A 237 -5.58 16.62 8.71
CA ILE A 237 -6.22 16.25 9.97
C ILE A 237 -7.40 15.33 9.67
N VAL A 238 -7.32 14.11 10.17
CA VAL A 238 -8.36 13.08 10.02
C VAL A 238 -9.15 12.95 11.32
N ASN A 239 -10.44 12.60 11.24
CA ASN A 239 -11.36 12.50 12.38
C ASN A 239 -11.67 13.84 13.04
N ILE A 240 -11.83 14.88 12.24
CA ILE A 240 -12.10 16.27 12.68
C ILE A 240 -13.34 16.40 13.58
N GLU A 241 -14.36 15.56 13.38
CA GLU A 241 -15.59 15.59 14.19
C GLU A 241 -15.33 15.39 15.70
N SER A 242 -14.17 14.82 16.04
CA SER A 242 -13.72 14.67 17.43
C SER A 242 -12.97 15.89 17.99
N ILE A 243 -12.70 16.92 17.17
CA ILE A 243 -11.81 18.06 17.51
C ILE A 243 -12.55 19.26 18.10
N SER A 244 -13.77 19.19 18.52
CA SER A 244 -14.55 20.38 18.88
C SER A 244 -13.89 21.43 19.79
N ARG A 245 -12.62 21.27 20.22
CA ARG A 245 -11.90 22.26 21.06
C ARG A 245 -10.36 22.29 20.97
N ASN A 246 -9.68 21.49 20.13
CA ASN A 246 -8.21 21.34 20.27
C ASN A 246 -7.43 21.46 18.93
N GLU A 247 -7.91 22.22 17.96
CA GLU A 247 -7.13 22.59 16.75
C GLU A 247 -5.78 23.22 17.14
N ASN A 248 -5.78 23.97 18.22
CA ASN A 248 -4.65 24.70 18.76
C ASN A 248 -3.50 23.81 19.29
N ILE A 249 -3.70 22.50 19.53
CA ILE A 249 -2.61 21.65 20.06
C ILE A 249 -1.65 21.19 18.99
N PHE A 250 -2.16 20.89 17.78
CA PHE A 250 -1.30 20.54 16.66
C PHE A 250 -0.53 21.75 16.14
N GLU A 251 -1.13 22.93 16.11
CA GLU A 251 -0.44 24.19 15.81
C GLU A 251 0.68 24.45 16.79
N LYS A 252 0.40 24.35 18.10
CA LYS A 252 1.43 24.48 19.14
C LYS A 252 2.56 23.48 18.99
N MET A 253 2.26 22.21 18.65
CA MET A 253 3.26 21.18 18.42
C MET A 253 4.18 21.56 17.24
N VAL A 254 3.59 22.00 16.14
CA VAL A 254 4.35 22.42 14.94
C VAL A 254 5.21 23.64 15.25
N ASP A 255 4.68 24.61 15.97
CA ASP A 255 5.39 25.81 16.41
C ASP A 255 6.59 25.47 17.32
N GLU A 256 6.41 24.56 18.28
CA GLU A 256 7.50 24.12 19.18
C GLU A 256 8.58 23.34 18.43
N ILE A 257 8.22 22.53 17.42
CA ILE A 257 9.19 21.87 16.54
C ILE A 257 10.05 22.92 15.82
N ASN A 258 9.40 23.93 15.23
CA ASN A 258 10.10 24.96 14.47
C ASN A 258 11.01 25.82 15.37
N LYS A 259 10.56 26.18 16.57
CA LYS A 259 11.38 26.89 17.55
C LYS A 259 12.60 26.07 17.98
N SER A 260 12.39 24.80 18.29
CA SER A 260 13.44 23.90 18.76
C SER A 260 14.48 23.61 17.70
N LYS A 261 14.11 23.60 16.42
CA LYS A 261 15.05 23.50 15.28
C LYS A 261 16.04 24.67 15.26
N ASN A 262 15.59 25.88 15.58
CA ASN A 262 16.42 27.09 15.50
C ASN A 262 17.31 27.28 16.72
N GLU A 263 16.88 26.79 17.87
CA GLU A 263 17.55 27.13 19.15
C GLU A 263 18.24 25.94 19.82
N TRP A 264 18.17 24.74 19.34
CA TRP A 264 18.86 23.49 19.76
C TRP A 264 18.96 23.22 21.29
N LYS A 265 18.42 24.10 22.16
CA LYS A 265 18.77 24.15 23.58
C LYS A 265 17.65 23.74 24.52
N ASP A 266 16.40 23.90 24.15
CA ASP A 266 15.31 23.62 25.06
C ASP A 266 14.11 22.99 24.36
N TRP A 267 13.93 21.69 24.60
CA TRP A 267 12.80 20.89 24.12
C TRP A 267 11.73 20.68 25.19
N SER A 268 11.83 21.37 26.34
CA SER A 268 10.93 21.13 27.49
C SER A 268 9.45 21.34 27.10
N ASN A 269 9.13 22.46 26.46
CA ASN A 269 7.75 22.75 26.01
C ASN A 269 7.22 21.75 24.99
N PHE A 270 8.07 21.24 24.12
CA PHE A 270 7.71 20.20 23.15
C PHE A 270 7.33 18.91 23.87
N TRP A 271 8.08 18.51 24.89
CA TRP A 271 7.79 17.28 25.67
C TRP A 271 6.59 17.41 26.60
N GLU A 272 6.09 18.62 26.87
CA GLU A 272 4.80 18.82 27.53
C GLU A 272 3.62 18.47 26.61
N ILE A 273 3.82 18.58 25.29
CA ILE A 273 2.80 18.32 24.27
C ILE A 273 2.93 16.90 23.72
N VAL A 274 4.15 16.45 23.48
CA VAL A 274 4.46 15.19 22.80
C VAL A 274 5.01 14.17 23.82
N ASN A 275 4.44 12.97 23.81
CA ASN A 275 4.85 11.91 24.71
C ASN A 275 6.29 11.43 24.40
N PHE A 276 7.22 11.73 25.31
CA PHE A 276 8.64 11.39 25.17
C PHE A 276 8.87 9.88 24.99
N ASP A 277 8.24 9.04 25.83
CA ASP A 277 8.42 7.58 25.78
C ASP A 277 7.98 6.99 24.44
N GLN A 278 6.83 7.42 23.93
CA GLN A 278 6.33 6.96 22.62
C GLN A 278 7.25 7.43 21.49
N THR A 279 7.72 8.66 21.55
CA THR A 279 8.64 9.21 20.54
C THR A 279 9.98 8.51 20.56
N ALA A 280 10.55 8.28 21.74
CA ALA A 280 11.81 7.55 21.89
C ALA A 280 11.71 6.11 21.36
N LYS A 281 10.61 5.41 21.65
CA LYS A 281 10.34 4.08 21.10
C LYS A 281 10.21 4.09 19.58
N HIS A 282 9.52 5.08 19.01
CA HIS A 282 9.38 5.24 17.58
C HIS A 282 10.72 5.46 16.89
N ILE A 283 11.54 6.39 17.40
CA ILE A 283 12.88 6.66 16.86
C ILE A 283 13.77 5.42 16.97
N ALA A 284 13.77 4.75 18.12
CA ALA A 284 14.56 3.54 18.31
C ALA A 284 14.15 2.42 17.34
N LEU A 285 12.86 2.21 17.15
CA LEU A 285 12.35 1.22 16.21
C LEU A 285 12.76 1.53 14.79
N ASN A 286 12.59 2.78 14.35
CA ASN A 286 13.01 3.21 13.00
C ASN A 286 14.51 3.03 12.78
N SER A 287 15.33 3.35 13.79
CA SER A 287 16.77 3.16 13.74
C SER A 287 17.18 1.69 13.63
N ILE A 288 16.52 0.80 14.38
CA ILE A 288 16.78 -0.65 14.34
C ILE A 288 16.37 -1.24 12.98
N LEU A 289 15.25 -0.80 12.43
CA LEU A 289 14.73 -1.30 11.15
C LEU A 289 15.37 -0.63 9.94
N GLY A 290 16.20 0.41 10.14
CA GLY A 290 16.80 1.17 9.05
C GLY A 290 15.78 1.93 8.20
N ILE A 291 14.67 2.37 8.81
CA ILE A 291 13.64 3.15 8.13
C ILE A 291 14.16 4.57 7.96
N ILE A 292 14.37 4.99 6.71
CA ILE A 292 14.90 6.31 6.35
C ILE A 292 13.84 7.23 5.73
N HIS A 293 12.61 6.74 5.59
CA HIS A 293 11.51 7.46 4.91
C HIS A 293 10.71 8.40 5.82
N ASN A 294 11.15 8.63 7.05
CA ASN A 294 10.55 9.59 7.96
C ASN A 294 11.34 10.91 7.91
N ASP A 295 11.50 11.43 6.71
CA ASP A 295 12.14 12.68 6.44
C ASP A 295 11.13 13.84 6.49
N TYR A 296 11.46 14.89 7.20
CA TYR A 296 10.69 16.14 7.34
C TYR A 296 9.23 15.90 7.80
N THR A 297 8.24 16.58 7.21
CA THR A 297 6.81 16.38 7.51
C THR A 297 6.24 15.14 6.83
N HIS A 298 6.92 14.64 5.80
CA HIS A 298 6.45 13.49 5.03
C HIS A 298 6.48 12.21 5.86
N ASN A 299 5.38 11.46 5.83
CA ASN A 299 5.20 10.19 6.56
C ASN A 299 5.22 10.30 8.09
N HIS A 300 5.19 11.49 8.67
CA HIS A 300 4.93 11.63 10.10
C HIS A 300 3.44 11.55 10.40
N GLU A 301 3.09 10.76 11.41
CA GLU A 301 1.73 10.57 11.87
C GLU A 301 1.68 10.80 13.38
N PHE A 302 0.83 11.73 13.81
CA PHE A 302 0.63 12.01 15.23
C PHE A 302 -0.81 11.72 15.62
N PHE A 303 -0.97 11.04 16.73
CA PHE A 303 -2.27 10.78 17.32
C PHE A 303 -2.43 11.59 18.59
N TYR A 304 -3.55 12.30 18.71
CA TYR A 304 -3.92 12.99 19.94
C TYR A 304 -4.72 12.05 20.85
N ASP A 305 -4.07 11.60 21.92
CA ASP A 305 -4.66 10.78 22.98
C ASP A 305 -5.23 11.72 24.07
N ARG A 306 -6.51 11.60 24.37
CA ARG A 306 -7.22 12.48 25.30
C ARG A 306 -7.06 12.00 26.73
#